data_e42d932495f3265d10a7ea59f692b385
#
_entry.id   e42d932495f3265d10a7ea59f692b385
#
_cell.length_a   1.000
_cell.length_b   1.000
_cell.length_c   1.000
_cell.angle_alpha   90.00
_cell.angle_beta   90.00
_cell.angle_gamma   90.00
#
_symmetry.space_group_name_H-M   'P 1'
#
loop_
_entity.id
_entity.type
_entity.pdbx_description
1 polymer ?
#
loop_
_entity_poly.entity_id
_entity_poly.type
_entity_poly.pdbx_seq_one_letter_code
_entity_poly.pdbx_strand_id
1 'polypeptide(L)'
;MEAQHKDVTKIVKADEIEALFVQTSHGMSYDDGRLTLRTLAPTTLFFSDRPDRVTGHISSEEFVDSWDKGPDSFASNPPNAVLSIFHTDMVSDVVVELTEPVLVGHELSYTVTILDGEMPAEGGPSALFIDIIGRPLSPVSVAGMHRRDRREDRRMDRRY
;
A
#
# COMPACT_ATOMS: atom_id res chain seq x y z
N MET A 1 -28.74 12.26 -0.13
CA MET A 1 -28.77 11.98 0.14
C MET A 1 -28.64 11.75 0.18
N GLU A 2 -28.18 11.67 0.32
CA GLU A 2 -28.06 11.25 0.63
C GLU A 2 -27.88 10.99 0.86
N ALA A 3 -27.83 11.14 1.10
CA ALA A 3 -27.68 10.63 1.52
C ALA A 3 -27.49 10.17 1.32
N GLN A 4 -27.37 10.21 1.37
CA GLN A 4 -27.39 9.52 1.25
C GLN A 4 -26.88 9.20 0.83
N HIS A 5 -26.39 9.30 0.74
CA HIS A 5 -26.03 8.73 0.53
C HIS A 5 -25.56 8.53 0.87
N LYS A 6 -25.39 8.89 1.57
CA LYS A 6 -25.11 8.42 2.17
C LYS A 6 -25.02 7.79 2.69
N ASP A 7 -25.19 8.07 3.32
CA ASP A 7 -25.18 7.07 3.79
C ASP A 7 -25.04 6.11 3.15
N VAL A 8 -25.11 6.16 2.40
CA VAL A 8 -25.02 5.27 1.74
C VAL A 8 -23.88 4.82 1.46
N THR A 9 -23.26 5.66 1.62
CA THR A 9 -22.21 5.36 1.51
C THR A 9 -21.69 4.63 2.43
N LYS A 10 -21.97 5.03 3.31
CA LYS A 10 -21.73 4.23 4.17
C LYS A 10 -22.12 3.04 3.74
N ILE A 11 -22.75 3.21 2.89
CA ILE A 11 -23.23 2.11 2.37
C ILE A 11 -22.28 1.43 1.52
N VAL A 12 -21.24 2.06 1.07
CA VAL A 12 -20.19 1.30 0.44
C VAL A 12 -19.66 0.38 1.50
N LYS A 13 -19.85 -0.89 1.34
CA LYS A 13 -19.40 -1.85 2.29
C LYS A 13 -17.90 -1.97 2.20
N ALA A 14 -17.27 -2.24 3.33
CA ALA A 14 -15.82 -2.34 3.36
C ALA A 14 -15.33 -3.43 2.42
N ASP A 15 -16.07 -4.53 2.31
CA ASP A 15 -15.63 -5.63 1.47
C ASP A 15 -15.78 -5.35 -0.02
N GLU A 16 -16.36 -4.20 -0.40
CA GLU A 16 -16.44 -3.82 -1.81
C GLU A 16 -15.30 -2.93 -2.26
N ILE A 17 -14.44 -2.52 -1.34
CA ILE A 17 -13.30 -1.68 -1.69
C ILE A 17 -12.14 -2.56 -2.07
N GLU A 18 -11.58 -2.33 -3.26
CA GLU A 18 -10.40 -3.04 -3.73
C GLU A 18 -9.35 -2.01 -4.09
N ALA A 19 -8.29 -1.96 -3.33
CA ALA A 19 -7.25 -0.98 -3.54
C ALA A 19 -5.93 -1.48 -2.99
N LEU A 20 -4.84 -0.93 -3.53
CA LEU A 20 -3.49 -1.28 -3.14
C LEU A 20 -2.64 -0.04 -3.05
N PHE A 21 -1.77 0.02 -2.06
CA PHE A 21 -0.64 0.92 -2.11
C PHE A 21 0.59 0.12 -2.50
N VAL A 22 1.46 0.70 -3.31
CA VAL A 22 2.66 0.01 -3.79
C VAL A 22 3.88 0.86 -3.49
N GLN A 23 4.85 0.25 -2.81
CA GLN A 23 6.12 0.88 -2.49
C GLN A 23 7.23 0.05 -3.11
N THR A 24 8.19 0.69 -3.76
CA THR A 24 9.30 -0.02 -4.38
C THR A 24 10.61 0.44 -3.78
N SER A 25 11.58 -0.46 -3.75
CA SER A 25 12.89 -0.18 -3.18
C SER A 25 13.95 -0.91 -3.98
N HIS A 26 15.19 -0.46 -3.85
CA HIS A 26 16.30 -1.09 -4.54
C HIS A 26 16.83 -2.30 -3.78
N GLY A 27 16.51 -2.41 -2.50
CA GLY A 27 16.96 -3.55 -1.71
C GLY A 27 16.12 -3.71 -0.47
N MET A 28 16.25 -4.84 0.19
CA MET A 28 15.55 -5.09 1.44
C MET A 28 16.45 -5.88 2.38
N SER A 29 16.18 -5.75 3.67
CA SER A 29 16.80 -6.60 4.67
C SER A 29 15.77 -6.90 5.74
N TYR A 30 15.96 -8.01 6.41
CA TYR A 30 15.07 -8.45 7.46
C TYR A 30 15.91 -8.97 8.63
N ASP A 31 15.65 -8.46 9.82
CA ASP A 31 16.36 -8.89 11.00
C ASP A 31 15.44 -8.74 12.21
N ASP A 32 15.28 -9.83 12.93
CA ASP A 32 14.57 -9.84 14.21
C ASP A 32 13.20 -9.15 14.13
N GLY A 33 12.41 -9.54 13.17
CA GLY A 33 11.04 -9.02 13.02
C GLY A 33 10.96 -7.67 12.33
N ARG A 34 12.09 -7.11 11.91
CA ARG A 34 12.08 -5.78 11.30
C ARG A 34 12.48 -5.86 9.84
N LEU A 35 11.56 -5.46 8.96
CA LEU A 35 11.82 -5.40 7.53
C LEU A 35 12.24 -3.98 7.18
N THR A 36 13.35 -3.83 6.47
CA THR A 36 13.83 -2.54 6.02
C THR A 36 13.85 -2.52 4.50
N LEU A 37 13.22 -1.51 3.92
CA LEU A 37 13.26 -1.28 2.48
C LEU A 37 14.27 -0.17 2.23
N ARG A 38 15.33 -0.51 1.50
CA ARG A 38 16.44 0.43 1.28
C ARG A 38 16.30 1.11 -0.05
N THR A 39 16.67 2.39 -0.10
CA THR A 39 16.54 3.22 -1.28
C THR A 39 15.11 3.14 -1.80
N LEU A 40 14.21 3.55 -0.91
CA LEU A 40 12.79 3.54 -1.19
C LEU A 40 12.45 4.62 -2.21
N ALA A 41 11.57 4.32 -3.14
CA ALA A 41 11.06 5.33 -4.06
C ALA A 41 10.36 6.43 -3.26
N PRO A 42 10.53 7.68 -3.64
CA PRO A 42 9.96 8.79 -2.87
C PRO A 42 8.43 8.84 -2.92
N THR A 43 7.82 8.16 -3.89
CA THR A 43 6.36 8.14 -3.98
C THR A 43 5.84 6.73 -3.76
N THR A 44 4.68 6.68 -3.10
CA THR A 44 3.91 5.45 -2.90
C THR A 44 2.75 5.53 -3.87
N LEU A 45 2.58 4.51 -4.70
CA LEU A 45 1.53 4.49 -5.71
C LEU A 45 0.25 3.95 -5.11
N PHE A 46 -0.87 4.37 -5.66
CA PHE A 46 -2.18 3.94 -5.21
C PHE A 46 -3.00 3.50 -6.41
N PHE A 47 -3.60 2.33 -6.30
CA PHE A 47 -4.49 1.79 -7.32
C PHE A 47 -5.77 1.36 -6.65
N SER A 48 -6.91 1.85 -7.14
CA SER A 48 -8.21 1.44 -6.66
C SER A 48 -9.02 0.93 -7.84
N ASP A 49 -9.70 -0.20 -7.68
CA ASP A 49 -10.58 -0.73 -8.69
C ASP A 49 -12.04 -0.61 -8.26
N ARG A 50 -12.29 -0.56 -6.98
CA ARG A 50 -13.63 -0.43 -6.43
C ARG A 50 -13.62 0.50 -5.25
N PRO A 51 -14.64 1.34 -5.07
CA PRO A 51 -15.82 1.50 -5.93
C PRO A 51 -15.53 2.18 -7.26
N ASP A 52 -14.43 2.92 -7.34
CA ASP A 52 -14.05 3.61 -8.57
C ASP A 52 -12.65 3.21 -8.96
N ARG A 53 -12.42 3.15 -10.27
CA ARG A 53 -11.06 2.92 -10.76
C ARG A 53 -10.29 4.23 -10.69
N VAL A 54 -9.31 4.28 -9.82
CA VAL A 54 -8.51 5.46 -9.57
C VAL A 54 -7.05 5.05 -9.48
N THR A 55 -6.16 5.83 -10.07
CA THR A 55 -4.74 5.68 -9.82
C THR A 55 -4.22 7.01 -9.31
N GLY A 56 -3.17 6.96 -8.49
CA GLY A 56 -2.59 8.16 -7.96
C GLY A 56 -1.33 7.85 -7.20
N HIS A 57 -0.83 8.84 -6.50
CA HIS A 57 0.35 8.65 -5.68
C HIS A 57 0.35 9.67 -4.54
N ILE A 58 1.13 9.34 -3.53
CA ILE A 58 1.32 10.17 -2.36
C ILE A 58 2.80 10.02 -2.02
N SER A 59 3.42 11.02 -1.44
CA SER A 59 4.81 10.84 -1.06
C SER A 59 4.88 9.73 -0.01
N SER A 60 5.99 9.00 0.00
CA SER A 60 6.16 7.95 1.00
C SER A 60 6.20 8.54 2.40
N GLU A 61 6.69 9.78 2.53
CA GLU A 61 6.68 10.49 3.79
C GLU A 61 5.25 10.73 4.27
N GLU A 62 4.38 11.21 3.40
CA GLU A 62 2.99 11.44 3.76
C GLU A 62 2.28 10.12 4.07
N PHE A 63 2.63 9.06 3.36
CA PHE A 63 2.05 7.75 3.63
C PHE A 63 2.35 7.33 5.07
N VAL A 64 3.61 7.46 5.50
CA VAL A 64 4.00 7.09 6.85
C VAL A 64 3.34 8.00 7.87
N ASP A 65 3.27 9.31 7.58
CA ASP A 65 2.65 10.26 8.49
C ASP A 65 1.16 9.95 8.70
N SER A 66 0.50 9.37 7.70
CA SER A 66 -0.93 9.09 7.79
C SER A 66 -1.23 7.75 8.48
N TRP A 67 -0.20 6.99 8.87
CA TRP A 67 -0.36 5.63 9.36
C TRP A 67 -1.31 5.52 10.55
N ASP A 68 -1.27 6.49 11.47
CA ASP A 68 -2.08 6.44 12.67
C ASP A 68 -3.24 7.41 12.66
N LYS A 69 -3.62 7.93 11.48
CA LYS A 69 -4.68 8.90 11.40
C LYS A 69 -5.97 8.28 10.88
N GLY A 70 -7.07 8.74 11.44
CA GLY A 70 -8.40 8.31 11.04
C GLY A 70 -8.91 7.13 11.84
N PRO A 71 -10.23 6.89 11.78
CA PRO A 71 -10.86 5.86 12.62
C PRO A 71 -10.45 4.45 12.25
N ASP A 72 -10.14 4.19 10.98
CA ASP A 72 -9.68 2.88 10.57
C ASP A 72 -8.25 2.96 10.11
N SER A 73 -7.42 3.60 10.93
CA SER A 73 -6.02 3.77 10.58
C SER A 73 -5.30 2.43 10.51
N PHE A 74 -4.19 2.41 9.81
CA PHE A 74 -3.36 1.21 9.76
C PHE A 74 -2.80 0.88 11.14
N ALA A 75 -2.60 1.89 11.99
CA ALA A 75 -2.11 1.64 13.34
C ALA A 75 -3.11 0.83 14.15
N SER A 76 -4.40 1.15 14.03
CA SER A 76 -5.42 0.43 14.80
C SER A 76 -5.84 -0.86 14.11
N ASN A 77 -5.61 -0.99 12.81
CA ASN A 77 -6.00 -2.16 12.04
C ASN A 77 -4.91 -2.44 11.01
N PRO A 78 -3.83 -3.11 11.44
CA PRO A 78 -2.66 -3.29 10.58
C PRO A 78 -2.97 -4.00 9.27
N PRO A 79 -2.41 -3.53 8.16
CA PRO A 79 -2.70 -4.13 6.87
C PRO A 79 -1.82 -5.34 6.60
N ASN A 80 -2.32 -6.22 5.74
CA ASN A 80 -1.51 -7.27 5.17
C ASN A 80 -0.86 -6.74 3.91
N ALA A 81 0.27 -7.32 3.57
CA ALA A 81 1.00 -6.91 2.38
C ALA A 81 1.72 -8.11 1.80
N VAL A 82 2.06 -8.00 0.52
CA VAL A 82 2.90 -8.98 -0.14
C VAL A 82 4.19 -8.27 -0.51
N LEU A 83 5.30 -8.82 -0.03
CA LEU A 83 6.63 -8.34 -0.43
C LEU A 83 7.13 -9.22 -1.55
N SER A 84 7.34 -8.64 -2.72
CA SER A 84 7.89 -9.35 -3.86
C SER A 84 9.35 -8.97 -4.00
N ILE A 85 10.23 -9.95 -3.97
CA ILE A 85 11.67 -9.75 -4.06
C ILE A 85 12.13 -10.30 -5.39
N PHE A 86 12.73 -9.44 -6.20
CA PHE A 86 13.09 -9.80 -7.56
C PHE A 86 14.52 -10.34 -7.61
N HIS A 87 14.65 -11.54 -8.16
CA HIS A 87 15.95 -12.16 -8.39
C HIS A 87 16.21 -12.18 -9.89
N THR A 88 17.38 -12.65 -10.28
CA THR A 88 17.75 -12.65 -11.68
C THR A 88 16.78 -13.48 -12.53
N ASP A 89 16.32 -14.60 -12.01
CA ASP A 89 15.51 -15.54 -12.77
C ASP A 89 14.21 -15.92 -12.09
N MET A 90 13.85 -15.27 -10.99
CA MET A 90 12.61 -15.61 -10.28
C MET A 90 12.17 -14.46 -9.39
N VAL A 91 10.96 -14.54 -8.89
CA VAL A 91 10.41 -13.61 -7.92
C VAL A 91 9.99 -14.41 -6.71
N SER A 92 10.37 -13.96 -5.52
CA SER A 92 9.94 -14.58 -4.27
C SER A 92 8.90 -13.67 -3.61
N ASP A 93 7.79 -14.24 -3.17
CA ASP A 93 6.75 -13.49 -2.51
C ASP A 93 6.65 -13.92 -1.05
N VAL A 94 6.51 -12.93 -0.16
CA VAL A 94 6.33 -13.18 1.26
C VAL A 94 5.12 -12.36 1.70
N VAL A 95 4.19 -13.03 2.37
CA VAL A 95 2.99 -12.34 2.88
C VAL A 95 3.26 -11.94 4.32
N VAL A 96 3.02 -10.68 4.64
CA VAL A 96 3.32 -10.13 5.97
C VAL A 96 2.19 -9.23 6.45
N GLU A 97 2.15 -9.02 7.75
CA GLU A 97 1.33 -7.99 8.35
C GLU A 97 2.28 -6.88 8.78
N LEU A 98 1.91 -5.64 8.50
CA LEU A 98 2.80 -4.49 8.73
C LEU A 98 2.38 -3.68 9.94
N THR A 99 3.35 -3.31 10.78
CA THR A 99 3.13 -2.38 11.88
C THR A 99 4.34 -1.46 12.01
N GLU A 100 4.16 -0.38 12.69
CA GLU A 100 5.24 0.50 13.18
C GLU A 100 6.21 0.96 12.09
N PRO A 101 5.73 1.69 11.07
CA PRO A 101 6.62 2.19 10.05
C PRO A 101 7.53 3.29 10.60
N VAL A 102 8.79 3.26 10.19
CA VAL A 102 9.75 4.30 10.52
C VAL A 102 10.50 4.65 9.24
N LEU A 103 10.39 5.89 8.83
CA LEU A 103 11.08 6.37 7.63
C LEU A 103 12.23 7.28 8.05
N VAL A 104 13.45 6.91 7.69
CA VAL A 104 14.63 7.71 7.97
C VAL A 104 15.36 7.87 6.66
N GLY A 105 15.39 9.10 6.13
CA GLY A 105 15.99 9.33 4.81
C GLY A 105 15.25 8.55 3.75
N HIS A 106 15.94 7.64 3.09
CA HIS A 106 15.36 6.83 2.04
C HIS A 106 15.15 5.38 2.47
N GLU A 107 15.13 5.15 3.77
CA GLU A 107 14.91 3.79 4.30
C GLU A 107 13.63 3.75 5.10
N LEU A 108 12.75 2.85 4.72
CA LEU A 108 11.49 2.65 5.44
C LEU A 108 11.50 1.26 6.04
N SER A 109 11.30 1.21 7.35
CA SER A 109 11.24 -0.08 8.02
C SER A 109 9.89 -0.27 8.70
N TYR A 110 9.49 -1.52 8.78
CA TYR A 110 8.25 -1.95 9.42
C TYR A 110 8.57 -3.09 10.37
N THR A 111 7.83 -3.19 11.46
CA THR A 111 7.79 -4.44 12.20
C THR A 111 6.80 -5.34 11.49
N VAL A 112 7.19 -6.55 11.16
CA VAL A 112 6.33 -7.44 10.38
C VAL A 112 6.11 -8.77 11.08
N THR A 113 4.93 -9.34 10.85
CA THR A 113 4.63 -10.72 11.18
C THR A 113 4.55 -11.47 9.86
N ILE A 114 5.34 -12.51 9.70
CA ILE A 114 5.35 -13.28 8.47
C ILE A 114 4.16 -14.23 8.51
N LEU A 115 3.28 -14.10 7.51
CA LEU A 115 2.07 -14.92 7.45
C LEU A 115 2.25 -16.09 6.50
N ASP A 116 3.09 -15.96 5.47
CA ASP A 116 3.33 -17.01 4.50
C ASP A 116 4.61 -16.72 3.74
N GLY A 117 5.35 -17.76 3.37
CA GLY A 117 6.57 -17.63 2.61
C GLY A 117 7.79 -17.56 3.51
N GLU A 118 8.95 -17.50 2.87
CA GLU A 118 10.22 -17.43 3.57
C GLU A 118 10.87 -16.08 3.34
N MET A 119 11.19 -15.39 4.41
CA MET A 119 11.76 -14.06 4.35
C MET A 119 13.29 -14.18 4.33
N PRO A 120 13.95 -13.73 3.25
CA PRO A 120 15.42 -13.76 3.25
C PRO A 120 15.96 -12.65 4.14
N ALA A 121 17.19 -12.83 4.60
CA ALA A 121 17.84 -11.81 5.42
C ALA A 121 18.15 -10.55 4.61
N GLU A 122 18.42 -10.71 3.32
CA GLU A 122 18.69 -9.59 2.42
C GLU A 122 18.22 -9.93 1.03
N GLY A 123 17.87 -8.91 0.27
CA GLY A 123 17.48 -9.10 -1.11
C GLY A 123 17.67 -7.83 -1.91
N GLY A 124 17.53 -7.96 -3.21
CA GLY A 124 17.67 -6.85 -4.15
C GLY A 124 16.36 -6.10 -4.34
N PRO A 125 16.12 -5.64 -5.58
CA PRO A 125 14.92 -4.83 -5.84
C PRO A 125 13.66 -5.51 -5.35
N SER A 126 12.79 -4.74 -4.73
CA SER A 126 11.61 -5.29 -4.07
C SER A 126 10.43 -4.36 -4.27
N ALA A 127 9.23 -4.93 -4.22
CA ALA A 127 7.98 -4.18 -4.25
C ALA A 127 7.10 -4.68 -3.14
N LEU A 128 6.51 -3.74 -2.40
CA LEU A 128 5.61 -4.05 -1.30
C LEU A 128 4.21 -3.62 -1.70
N PHE A 129 3.31 -4.58 -1.78
CA PHE A 129 1.92 -4.35 -2.17
C PHE A 129 1.08 -4.38 -0.91
N ILE A 130 0.59 -3.22 -0.49
CA ILE A 130 -0.13 -3.08 0.77
C ILE A 130 -1.62 -3.14 0.46
N ASP A 131 -2.25 -4.18 0.96
CA ASP A 131 -3.62 -4.53 0.63
C ASP A 131 -4.58 -3.82 1.56
N ILE A 132 -5.47 -3.00 1.00
CA ILE A 132 -6.50 -2.35 1.80
C ILE A 132 -7.90 -2.79 1.36
N ILE A 133 -7.97 -3.96 0.73
CA ILE A 133 -9.24 -4.54 0.32
C ILE A 133 -10.08 -4.80 1.56
N GLY A 134 -11.35 -4.40 1.49
CA GLY A 134 -12.27 -4.57 2.59
C GLY A 134 -12.20 -3.50 3.65
N ARG A 135 -11.52 -2.38 3.35
CA ARG A 135 -11.30 -1.35 4.34
C ARG A 135 -11.66 0.02 3.75
N PRO A 136 -12.35 0.88 4.48
CA PRO A 136 -12.65 2.22 3.98
C PRO A 136 -11.37 3.01 3.78
N LEU A 137 -11.35 3.87 2.77
CA LEU A 137 -10.24 4.78 2.57
C LEU A 137 -10.37 5.93 3.56
N SER A 138 -9.25 6.31 4.17
CA SER A 138 -9.27 7.45 5.06
C SER A 138 -9.27 8.73 4.24
N PRO A 139 -9.83 9.80 4.75
CA PRO A 139 -9.80 11.07 4.02
C PRO A 139 -8.37 11.54 3.75
N VAL A 140 -7.44 11.24 4.63
CA VAL A 140 -6.06 11.64 4.43
C VAL A 140 -5.46 10.92 3.23
N SER A 141 -5.70 9.62 3.12
CA SER A 141 -5.19 8.85 1.99
C SER A 141 -5.74 9.35 0.67
N VAL A 142 -7.03 9.68 0.65
CA VAL A 142 -7.66 10.14 -0.59
C VAL A 142 -7.20 11.55 -0.94
N ALA A 143 -7.18 12.46 0.04
CA ALA A 143 -6.90 13.85 -0.23
C ALA A 143 -5.45 14.10 -0.62
N GLY A 144 -4.53 13.28 -0.14
CA GLY A 144 -3.11 13.46 -0.42
C GLY A 144 -2.64 12.91 -1.75
N MET A 145 -3.49 12.20 -2.48
CA MET A 145 -3.05 11.56 -3.71
C MET A 145 -3.24 12.46 -4.92
N HIS A 146 -2.31 12.33 -5.87
CA HIS A 146 -2.41 13.02 -7.15
C HIS A 146 -3.09 12.06 -8.13
N ARG A 147 -4.32 12.35 -8.48
CA ARG A 147 -5.15 11.44 -9.22
C ARG A 147 -5.08 11.64 -10.71
N ARG A 148 -5.28 10.58 -11.44
CA ARG A 148 -5.41 10.64 -12.87
C ARG A 148 -6.88 10.66 -13.27
N ASP A 149 -7.12 11.22 -14.45
CA ASP A 149 -8.42 11.19 -15.06
C ASP A 149 -8.79 9.75 -15.40
N ARG A 150 -10.01 9.34 -15.11
CA ARG A 150 -10.48 8.00 -15.43
C ARG A 150 -10.42 7.69 -16.91
N ARG A 151 -10.60 8.71 -17.73
CA ARG A 151 -10.53 8.52 -19.18
C ARG A 151 -9.12 8.12 -19.61
N GLU A 152 -8.12 8.70 -19.01
CA GLU A 152 -6.76 8.33 -19.31
C GLU A 152 -6.47 6.89 -18.88
N ASP A 153 -6.99 6.50 -17.73
CA ASP A 153 -6.81 5.13 -17.26
C ASP A 153 -7.42 4.15 -18.24
N ARG A 154 -8.61 4.44 -18.75
CA ARG A 154 -9.25 3.53 -19.71
C ARG A 154 -8.48 3.43 -21.01
N ARG A 155 -7.88 4.53 -21.47
CA ARG A 155 -7.06 4.47 -22.68
C ARG A 155 -5.83 3.63 -22.47
N MET A 156 -5.22 3.74 -21.31
CA MET A 156 -4.07 2.92 -20.99
C MET A 156 -4.43 1.46 -20.93
N ASP A 157 -5.57 1.14 -20.35
CA ASP A 157 -6.01 -0.25 -20.28
C ASP A 157 -6.19 -0.84 -21.67
N ARG A 158 -6.67 -0.06 -22.61
CA ARG A 158 -6.90 -0.60 -23.95
C ARG A 158 -5.62 -0.87 -24.74
N ARG A 159 -4.49 -0.36 -24.27
CA ARG A 159 -3.21 -0.64 -24.92
C ARG A 159 -2.71 -2.03 -24.62
N TYR A 160 -3.22 -2.61 -23.59
CA TYR A 160 -2.83 -3.94 -23.19
C TYR A 160 -3.93 -4.92 -23.48
#